data_d14797d9423478ecbeef89e7f2d3420e
#
_entry.id   d14797d9423478ecbeef89e7f2d3420e
#
_cell.length_a   1.000
_cell.length_b   1.000
_cell.length_c   1.000
_cell.angle_alpha   90.00
_cell.angle_beta   90.00
_cell.angle_gamma   90.00
#
_symmetry.space_group_name_H-M   'P 1'
#
loop_
_entity.id
_entity.type
_entity.pdbx_description
1 polymer ?
#
loop_
_entity_poly.entity_id
_entity_poly.type
_entity_poly.pdbx_seq_one_letter_code
_entity_poly.pdbx_strand_id
1 'polypeptide(L)'
;GVGAAADALLWGDANPSGRLPETWPLRLEDTPCYLDFPGDGRHVEYREGVYVGYRWYDARKMPVLWPFGHGLSYTGFVYRNAQLTADEFAEGDSVRVRVSVKNVGMMPGKEVVQLYVADCTGTTGRPPKELRKFVKVKLEPGEEKQVEFTLTAQDLSYYDETLGSWYAAPGEYKILLGHSSRDIHATLSVRFSAPRRRPFVIDENTTIGELSKDDRT
;
A
#
# COMPACT_ATOMS: atom_id res chain seq x y z
N GLY A 1 -11.19 24.94 -17.75
CA GLY A 1 -10.36 24.71 -16.64
C GLY A 1 -11.00 24.38 -15.32
N VAL A 2 -10.37 24.83 -14.25
CA VAL A 2 -10.73 24.50 -12.86
C VAL A 2 -12.17 24.94 -12.52
N GLY A 3 -12.60 26.14 -12.97
CA GLY A 3 -13.95 26.64 -12.72
C GLY A 3 -15.06 25.73 -13.27
N ALA A 4 -14.94 25.28 -14.52
CA ALA A 4 -15.93 24.37 -15.11
C ALA A 4 -15.95 22.99 -14.45
N ALA A 5 -14.79 22.50 -13.97
CA ALA A 5 -14.73 21.25 -13.23
C ALA A 5 -15.37 21.39 -11.84
N ALA A 6 -15.15 22.50 -11.14
CA ALA A 6 -15.77 22.79 -9.86
C ALA A 6 -17.30 22.93 -9.99
N ASP A 7 -17.75 23.64 -11.03
CA ASP A 7 -19.17 23.81 -11.35
C ASP A 7 -19.84 22.44 -11.56
N ALA A 8 -19.31 21.61 -12.44
CA ALA A 8 -19.85 20.27 -12.71
C ALA A 8 -19.91 19.37 -11.47
N LEU A 9 -18.91 19.50 -10.56
CA LEU A 9 -18.92 18.76 -9.30
C LEU A 9 -19.94 19.31 -8.31
N LEU A 10 -20.04 20.63 -8.16
CA LEU A 10 -20.94 21.26 -7.18
C LEU A 10 -22.42 21.04 -7.54
N TRP A 11 -22.76 21.06 -8.83
CA TRP A 11 -24.14 20.84 -9.31
C TRP A 11 -24.48 19.37 -9.58
N GLY A 12 -23.50 18.47 -9.44
CA GLY A 12 -23.70 17.03 -9.59
C GLY A 12 -23.72 16.53 -11.04
N ASP A 13 -23.30 17.35 -12.02
CA ASP A 13 -23.15 16.95 -13.42
C ASP A 13 -22.00 15.93 -13.57
N ALA A 14 -21.05 15.95 -12.64
CA ALA A 14 -19.98 14.99 -12.55
C ALA A 14 -19.82 14.45 -11.13
N ASN A 15 -19.59 13.13 -11.01
CA ASN A 15 -19.30 12.49 -9.74
C ASN A 15 -17.76 12.55 -9.49
N PRO A 16 -17.29 13.07 -8.34
CA PRO A 16 -15.87 13.09 -8.01
C PRO A 16 -15.30 11.66 -7.95
N SER A 17 -14.07 11.50 -8.41
CA SER A 17 -13.43 10.19 -8.47
C SER A 17 -11.92 10.26 -8.34
N GLY A 18 -11.40 11.42 -7.91
CA GLY A 18 -10.01 11.60 -7.57
C GLY A 18 -9.64 10.89 -6.27
N ARG A 19 -8.36 10.58 -6.11
CA ARG A 19 -7.80 10.06 -4.84
C ARG A 19 -6.59 10.90 -4.48
N LEU A 20 -6.43 11.17 -3.19
CA LEU A 20 -5.28 11.91 -2.68
C LEU A 20 -3.99 11.10 -2.91
N PRO A 21 -2.98 11.67 -3.58
CA PRO A 21 -1.69 11.01 -3.80
C PRO A 21 -0.76 11.10 -2.59
N GLU A 22 -1.22 11.69 -1.49
CA GLU A 22 -0.48 11.87 -0.25
C GLU A 22 -1.40 11.80 0.97
N THR A 23 -0.81 11.69 2.16
CA THR A 23 -1.52 11.79 3.44
C THR A 23 -1.48 13.24 3.90
N TRP A 24 -2.63 13.78 4.30
CA TRP A 24 -2.71 15.11 4.92
C TRP A 24 -2.65 14.97 6.44
N PRO A 25 -1.60 15.47 7.09
CA PRO A 25 -1.49 15.45 8.53
C PRO A 25 -2.49 16.42 9.18
N LEU A 26 -2.68 16.29 10.49
CA LEU A 26 -3.47 17.25 11.27
C LEU A 26 -2.69 18.56 11.46
N ARG A 27 -1.36 18.49 11.56
CA ARG A 27 -0.47 19.61 11.81
C ARG A 27 0.81 19.46 10.99
N LEU A 28 1.47 20.58 10.71
CA LEU A 28 2.74 20.60 10.01
C LEU A 28 3.82 19.82 10.76
N GLU A 29 3.80 19.89 12.10
CA GLU A 29 4.76 19.22 12.98
C GLU A 29 4.67 17.69 12.94
N ASP A 30 3.58 17.15 12.40
CA ASP A 30 3.39 15.71 12.25
C ASP A 30 4.10 15.15 11.01
N THR A 31 4.64 16.02 10.12
CA THR A 31 5.33 15.57 8.91
C THR A 31 6.68 14.94 9.24
N PRO A 32 7.10 13.88 8.51
CA PRO A 32 8.33 13.16 8.82
C PRO A 32 9.60 14.03 8.71
N CYS A 33 9.57 15.03 7.82
CA CYS A 33 10.72 15.93 7.58
C CYS A 33 10.68 17.22 8.40
N TYR A 34 9.75 17.40 9.34
CA TYR A 34 9.52 18.67 10.04
C TYR A 34 10.78 19.24 10.71
N LEU A 35 11.59 18.38 11.32
CA LEU A 35 12.82 18.81 12.02
C LEU A 35 14.02 18.97 11.07
N ASP A 36 13.97 18.40 9.89
CA ASP A 36 15.09 18.34 8.96
C ASP A 36 14.95 19.34 7.78
N PHE A 37 13.73 19.83 7.51
CA PHE A 37 13.46 20.81 6.45
C PHE A 37 13.23 22.20 7.03
N PRO A 38 13.84 23.27 6.47
CA PRO A 38 14.66 23.32 5.23
C PRO A 38 16.16 23.04 5.44
N GLY A 39 16.57 22.51 6.58
CA GLY A 39 17.96 22.29 6.92
C GLY A 39 18.67 23.55 7.41
N ASP A 40 19.99 23.59 7.33
CA ASP A 40 20.85 24.69 7.81
C ASP A 40 21.16 25.74 6.72
N GLY A 41 20.49 25.67 5.56
CA GLY A 41 20.70 26.54 4.39
C GLY A 41 21.82 26.07 3.45
N ARG A 42 22.56 25.02 3.80
CA ARG A 42 23.57 24.36 2.97
C ARG A 42 23.32 22.87 2.81
N HIS A 43 22.75 22.23 3.84
CA HIS A 43 22.50 20.81 3.90
C HIS A 43 21.06 20.55 4.30
N VAL A 44 20.44 19.55 3.66
CA VAL A 44 19.14 19.01 4.03
C VAL A 44 19.31 17.50 4.16
N GLU A 45 18.91 16.96 5.31
CA GLU A 45 18.99 15.53 5.56
C GLU A 45 17.63 14.87 5.34
N TYR A 46 17.61 13.80 4.57
CA TYR A 46 16.43 12.97 4.32
C TYR A 46 16.45 11.76 5.27
N ARG A 47 16.15 12.01 6.55
CA ARG A 47 16.24 10.99 7.62
C ARG A 47 15.09 10.00 7.64
N GLU A 48 14.00 10.30 6.97
CA GLU A 48 12.81 9.46 6.93
C GLU A 48 13.03 8.11 6.23
N GLY A 49 14.03 7.99 5.34
CA GLY A 49 14.31 6.77 4.60
C GLY A 49 13.10 6.29 3.82
N VAL A 50 12.66 5.05 4.04
CA VAL A 50 11.46 4.48 3.39
C VAL A 50 10.14 4.95 4.01
N TYR A 51 10.20 5.62 5.16
CA TYR A 51 9.00 6.05 5.90
C TYR A 51 8.52 7.44 5.47
N VAL A 52 8.24 7.60 4.18
CA VAL A 52 7.65 8.81 3.60
C VAL A 52 6.14 8.67 3.45
N GLY A 53 5.41 9.78 3.52
CA GLY A 53 3.96 9.84 3.35
C GLY A 53 3.21 8.87 4.28
N TYR A 54 2.22 8.14 3.75
CA TYR A 54 1.39 7.22 4.55
C TYR A 54 2.18 6.15 5.30
N ARG A 55 3.36 5.76 4.81
CA ARG A 55 4.22 4.76 5.48
C ARG A 55 4.67 5.24 6.84
N TRP A 56 4.99 6.54 6.97
CA TRP A 56 5.33 7.18 8.24
C TRP A 56 4.15 7.21 9.19
N TYR A 57 3.02 7.79 8.76
CA TYR A 57 1.85 7.95 9.61
C TYR A 57 1.27 6.61 10.06
N ASP A 58 1.30 5.59 9.21
CA ASP A 58 0.83 4.26 9.53
C ASP A 58 1.79 3.53 10.49
N ALA A 59 3.11 3.63 10.28
CA ALA A 59 4.12 3.06 11.18
C ALA A 59 4.04 3.67 12.59
N ARG A 60 3.82 5.00 12.68
CA ARG A 60 3.64 5.72 13.93
C ARG A 60 2.24 5.63 14.52
N LYS A 61 1.28 5.05 13.80
CA LYS A 61 -0.15 4.99 14.17
C LYS A 61 -0.72 6.38 14.49
N MET A 62 -0.24 7.40 13.78
CA MET A 62 -0.65 8.79 14.01
C MET A 62 -2.01 9.07 13.39
N PRO A 63 -2.88 9.85 14.04
CA PRO A 63 -4.09 10.36 13.40
C PRO A 63 -3.73 11.30 12.25
N VAL A 64 -4.56 11.32 11.21
CA VAL A 64 -4.38 12.16 10.02
C VAL A 64 -5.71 12.78 9.64
N LEU A 65 -5.67 13.92 8.93
CA LEU A 65 -6.88 14.54 8.41
C LEU A 65 -7.47 13.71 7.27
N TRP A 66 -6.62 13.36 6.28
CA TRP A 66 -6.99 12.53 5.14
C TRP A 66 -5.88 11.52 4.84
N PRO A 67 -6.16 10.21 4.82
CA PRO A 67 -5.15 9.21 4.50
C PRO A 67 -4.83 9.21 3.00
N PHE A 68 -3.67 8.71 2.63
CA PHE A 68 -3.30 8.42 1.24
C PHE A 68 -4.36 7.56 0.56
N GLY A 69 -4.71 7.91 -0.67
CA GLY A 69 -5.74 7.22 -1.45
C GLY A 69 -7.18 7.63 -1.10
N HIS A 70 -7.40 8.51 -0.10
CA HIS A 70 -8.74 9.01 0.24
C HIS A 70 -9.36 9.78 -0.91
N GLY A 71 -10.68 9.68 -1.04
CA GLY A 71 -11.46 10.44 -1.98
C GLY A 71 -12.95 10.31 -1.73
N LEU A 72 -13.71 11.26 -2.23
CA LEU A 72 -15.16 11.33 -2.07
C LEU A 72 -15.87 10.90 -3.35
N SER A 73 -17.12 10.47 -3.20
CA SER A 73 -18.02 10.13 -4.30
C SER A 73 -19.46 10.42 -3.86
N TYR A 74 -20.34 10.74 -4.82
CA TYR A 74 -21.78 10.85 -4.62
C TYR A 74 -22.51 9.50 -4.68
N THR A 75 -21.75 8.40 -4.84
CA THR A 75 -22.24 7.04 -4.77
C THR A 75 -21.40 6.20 -3.81
N GLY A 76 -21.90 5.02 -3.44
CA GLY A 76 -21.19 4.08 -2.58
C GLY A 76 -20.71 2.86 -3.36
N PHE A 77 -19.58 2.31 -2.92
CA PHE A 77 -19.03 1.08 -3.47
C PHE A 77 -18.83 0.05 -2.37
N VAL A 78 -19.10 -1.22 -2.67
CA VAL A 78 -18.83 -2.34 -1.77
C VAL A 78 -17.94 -3.36 -2.45
N TYR A 79 -17.03 -3.94 -1.67
CA TYR A 79 -16.10 -4.98 -2.10
C TYR A 79 -16.61 -6.33 -1.61
N ARG A 80 -16.61 -7.33 -2.48
CA ARG A 80 -17.11 -8.67 -2.18
C ARG A 80 -16.22 -9.73 -2.81
N ASN A 81 -16.29 -10.95 -2.28
CA ASN A 81 -15.70 -12.15 -2.87
C ASN A 81 -14.20 -11.97 -3.19
N ALA A 82 -13.46 -11.30 -2.29
CA ALA A 82 -12.03 -11.19 -2.42
C ALA A 82 -11.39 -12.59 -2.25
N GLN A 83 -10.54 -12.98 -3.21
CA GLN A 83 -9.92 -14.30 -3.21
C GLN A 83 -8.58 -14.31 -3.95
N LEU A 84 -7.73 -15.25 -3.59
CA LEU A 84 -6.49 -15.58 -4.29
C LEU A 84 -6.71 -16.82 -5.16
N THR A 85 -5.94 -16.95 -6.25
CA THR A 85 -5.94 -18.16 -7.08
C THR A 85 -5.10 -19.29 -6.47
N ALA A 86 -4.23 -18.97 -5.51
CA ALA A 86 -3.42 -19.90 -4.74
C ALA A 86 -3.02 -19.25 -3.41
N ASP A 87 -2.87 -20.06 -2.37
CA ASP A 87 -2.44 -19.61 -1.03
C ASP A 87 -0.91 -19.50 -0.93
N GLU A 88 -0.19 -20.05 -1.91
CA GLU A 88 1.27 -20.02 -2.00
C GLU A 88 1.71 -19.88 -3.46
N PHE A 89 2.86 -19.20 -3.66
CA PHE A 89 3.54 -19.15 -4.95
C PHE A 89 5.06 -18.99 -4.75
N ALA A 90 5.84 -19.41 -5.74
CA ALA A 90 7.29 -19.37 -5.71
C ALA A 90 7.87 -18.25 -6.59
N GLU A 91 9.18 -18.03 -6.47
CA GLU A 91 9.90 -17.16 -7.39
C GLU A 91 9.76 -17.69 -8.84
N GLY A 92 9.40 -16.81 -9.77
CA GLY A 92 9.09 -17.13 -11.15
C GLY A 92 7.60 -17.39 -11.43
N ASP A 93 6.81 -17.64 -10.38
CA ASP A 93 5.36 -17.80 -10.48
C ASP A 93 4.62 -16.48 -10.28
N SER A 94 3.31 -16.54 -10.39
CA SER A 94 2.41 -15.43 -10.07
C SER A 94 1.13 -15.91 -9.39
N VAL A 95 0.56 -15.07 -8.54
CA VAL A 95 -0.77 -15.28 -7.95
C VAL A 95 -1.71 -14.17 -8.38
N ARG A 96 -2.96 -14.52 -8.68
CA ARG A 96 -3.99 -13.54 -9.01
C ARG A 96 -4.88 -13.26 -7.80
N VAL A 97 -5.15 -11.96 -7.61
CA VAL A 97 -6.05 -11.44 -6.60
C VAL A 97 -7.30 -10.96 -7.30
N ARG A 98 -8.46 -11.49 -6.94
CA ARG A 98 -9.75 -11.13 -7.52
C ARG A 98 -10.63 -10.50 -6.46
N VAL A 99 -11.41 -9.50 -6.85
CA VAL A 99 -12.41 -8.87 -6.00
C VAL A 99 -13.54 -8.34 -6.86
N SER A 100 -14.78 -8.53 -6.42
CA SER A 100 -15.96 -7.89 -7.02
C SER A 100 -16.18 -6.53 -6.39
N VAL A 101 -16.40 -5.51 -7.21
CA VAL A 101 -16.76 -4.15 -6.77
C VAL A 101 -18.12 -3.80 -7.34
N LYS A 102 -19.05 -3.43 -6.46
CA LYS A 102 -20.43 -3.06 -6.82
C LYS A 102 -20.72 -1.63 -6.45
N ASN A 103 -21.32 -0.89 -7.36
CA ASN A 103 -21.93 0.41 -7.07
C ASN A 103 -23.29 0.18 -6.39
N VAL A 104 -23.43 0.58 -5.14
CA VAL A 104 -24.66 0.41 -4.36
C VAL A 104 -25.49 1.69 -4.23
N GLY A 105 -25.05 2.79 -4.83
CA GLY A 105 -25.77 4.06 -4.85
C GLY A 105 -26.57 4.26 -6.14
N MET A 106 -27.08 5.48 -6.29
CA MET A 106 -28.03 5.83 -7.35
C MET A 106 -27.37 6.60 -8.51
N MET A 107 -26.07 6.92 -8.43
CA MET A 107 -25.34 7.64 -9.45
C MET A 107 -24.23 6.79 -10.06
N PRO A 108 -23.93 6.95 -11.36
CA PRO A 108 -22.71 6.39 -11.94
C PRO A 108 -21.49 6.93 -11.21
N GLY A 109 -20.49 6.08 -10.98
CA GLY A 109 -19.28 6.48 -10.31
C GLY A 109 -18.05 5.74 -10.79
N LYS A 110 -16.88 6.22 -10.37
CA LYS A 110 -15.61 5.55 -10.65
C LYS A 110 -14.91 5.26 -9.33
N GLU A 111 -14.62 3.99 -9.11
CA GLU A 111 -13.86 3.54 -7.94
C GLU A 111 -12.42 3.28 -8.29
N VAL A 112 -11.51 3.61 -7.37
CA VAL A 112 -10.09 3.25 -7.47
C VAL A 112 -9.81 2.16 -6.46
N VAL A 113 -9.77 0.92 -6.95
CA VAL A 113 -9.41 -0.24 -6.14
C VAL A 113 -7.92 -0.23 -5.90
N GLN A 114 -7.51 -0.17 -4.63
CA GLN A 114 -6.12 -0.09 -4.22
C GLN A 114 -5.71 -1.41 -3.56
N LEU A 115 -4.59 -1.97 -4.00
CA LEU A 115 -4.00 -3.18 -3.45
C LEU A 115 -2.68 -2.84 -2.75
N TYR A 116 -2.64 -3.13 -1.46
CA TYR A 116 -1.46 -2.98 -0.61
C TYR A 116 -0.91 -4.34 -0.24
N VAL A 117 0.40 -4.41 -0.07
CA VAL A 117 1.11 -5.58 0.45
C VAL A 117 1.73 -5.23 1.79
N ALA A 118 1.47 -6.05 2.81
CA ALA A 118 2.13 -5.99 4.11
C ALA A 118 3.04 -7.21 4.28
N ASP A 119 4.30 -6.95 4.59
CA ASP A 119 5.31 -7.97 4.86
C ASP A 119 5.14 -8.49 6.29
N CYS A 120 4.89 -9.78 6.44
CA CYS A 120 4.77 -10.49 7.73
C CYS A 120 5.93 -11.47 7.96
N THR A 121 6.99 -11.41 7.14
CA THR A 121 8.14 -12.33 7.22
C THR A 121 9.07 -12.05 8.41
N GLY A 122 8.89 -10.90 9.07
CA GLY A 122 9.78 -10.44 10.13
C GLY A 122 10.99 -9.64 9.64
N THR A 123 11.03 -9.30 8.35
CA THR A 123 12.03 -8.38 7.80
C THR A 123 11.96 -7.02 8.51
N THR A 124 13.07 -6.58 9.05
CA THR A 124 13.18 -5.27 9.72
C THR A 124 13.21 -4.11 8.72
N GLY A 125 12.80 -2.92 9.17
CA GLY A 125 12.86 -1.72 8.34
C GLY A 125 11.80 -1.62 7.24
N ARG A 126 10.79 -2.52 7.23
CA ARG A 126 9.68 -2.47 6.26
C ARG A 126 8.53 -1.61 6.79
N PRO A 127 7.90 -0.80 5.91
CA PRO A 127 6.65 -0.13 6.24
C PRO A 127 5.53 -1.14 6.56
N PRO A 128 4.52 -0.77 7.36
CA PRO A 128 3.41 -1.67 7.69
C PRO A 128 2.67 -2.23 6.48
N LYS A 129 2.63 -1.45 5.40
CA LYS A 129 2.10 -1.85 4.08
C LYS A 129 2.57 -0.90 2.99
N GLU A 130 2.55 -1.38 1.76
CA GLU A 130 2.95 -0.59 0.58
C GLU A 130 1.94 -0.79 -0.54
N LEU A 131 1.52 0.32 -1.19
CA LEU A 131 0.70 0.26 -2.40
C LEU A 131 1.51 -0.40 -3.52
N ARG A 132 0.99 -1.49 -4.08
CA ARG A 132 1.64 -2.23 -5.18
C ARG A 132 0.88 -2.13 -6.48
N LYS A 133 -0.44 -2.13 -6.42
CA LYS A 133 -1.30 -2.07 -7.61
C LYS A 133 -2.51 -1.18 -7.33
N PHE A 134 -3.07 -0.62 -8.38
CA PHE A 134 -4.39 0.01 -8.34
C PHE A 134 -5.03 -0.02 -9.73
N VAL A 135 -6.35 0.06 -9.75
CA VAL A 135 -7.12 0.18 -10.99
C VAL A 135 -8.35 1.04 -10.75
N LYS A 136 -8.69 1.87 -11.72
CA LYS A 136 -9.89 2.69 -11.72
C LYS A 136 -10.95 2.06 -12.59
N VAL A 137 -12.12 1.75 -12.01
CA VAL A 137 -13.26 1.14 -12.70
C VAL A 137 -14.47 2.06 -12.67
N LYS A 138 -15.16 2.17 -13.79
CA LYS A 138 -16.44 2.87 -13.90
C LYS A 138 -17.56 1.86 -13.68
N LEU A 139 -18.55 2.23 -12.85
CA LEU A 139 -19.71 1.41 -12.49
C LEU A 139 -20.99 2.25 -12.57
N GLU A 140 -21.97 1.77 -13.30
CA GLU A 140 -23.32 2.31 -13.30
C GLU A 140 -24.06 1.91 -12.00
N PRO A 141 -25.16 2.58 -11.62
CA PRO A 141 -25.95 2.19 -10.46
C PRO A 141 -26.33 0.70 -10.48
N GLY A 142 -26.02 -0.02 -9.40
CA GLY A 142 -26.25 -1.44 -9.27
C GLY A 142 -25.27 -2.36 -10.00
N GLU A 143 -24.41 -1.81 -10.87
CA GLU A 143 -23.42 -2.60 -11.62
C GLU A 143 -22.34 -3.17 -10.70
N GLU A 144 -21.95 -4.41 -11.00
CA GLU A 144 -20.85 -5.11 -10.34
C GLU A 144 -19.81 -5.53 -11.38
N LYS A 145 -18.54 -5.29 -11.10
CA LYS A 145 -17.41 -5.72 -11.94
C LYS A 145 -16.40 -6.48 -11.10
N GLN A 146 -15.83 -7.52 -11.69
CA GLN A 146 -14.67 -8.19 -11.14
C GLN A 146 -13.40 -7.46 -11.54
N VAL A 147 -12.56 -7.20 -10.55
CA VAL A 147 -11.21 -6.65 -10.70
C VAL A 147 -10.20 -7.75 -10.41
N GLU A 148 -9.19 -7.86 -11.23
CA GLU A 148 -8.09 -8.82 -11.07
C GLU A 148 -6.75 -8.10 -11.07
N PHE A 149 -5.87 -8.48 -10.13
CA PHE A 149 -4.48 -8.07 -10.07
C PHE A 149 -3.61 -9.30 -10.13
N THR A 150 -2.48 -9.22 -10.83
CA THR A 150 -1.44 -10.26 -10.82
C THR A 150 -0.29 -9.79 -9.94
N LEU A 151 0.09 -10.59 -8.96
CA LEU A 151 1.25 -10.38 -8.10
C LEU A 151 2.36 -11.37 -8.43
N THR A 152 3.58 -10.87 -8.41
CA THR A 152 4.82 -11.62 -8.61
C THR A 152 5.76 -11.36 -7.42
N ALA A 153 6.90 -12.04 -7.38
CA ALA A 153 7.94 -11.79 -6.39
C ALA A 153 8.37 -10.31 -6.34
N GLN A 154 8.36 -9.60 -7.47
CA GLN A 154 8.69 -8.18 -7.53
C GLN A 154 7.72 -7.32 -6.70
N ASP A 155 6.44 -7.68 -6.65
CA ASP A 155 5.44 -6.95 -5.87
C ASP A 155 5.64 -7.11 -4.34
N LEU A 156 6.38 -8.13 -3.92
CA LEU A 156 6.75 -8.41 -2.52
C LEU A 156 8.12 -7.83 -2.16
N SER A 157 8.94 -7.50 -3.17
CA SER A 157 10.36 -7.15 -3.01
C SER A 157 10.58 -5.77 -2.37
N TYR A 158 11.71 -5.66 -1.71
CA TYR A 158 12.37 -4.42 -1.32
C TYR A 158 13.81 -4.43 -1.83
N TYR A 159 14.43 -3.26 -1.89
CA TYR A 159 15.87 -3.19 -2.22
C TYR A 159 16.66 -3.52 -0.97
N ASP A 160 17.49 -4.55 -1.04
CA ASP A 160 18.38 -4.97 0.04
C ASP A 160 19.79 -4.43 -0.27
N GLU A 161 20.27 -3.50 0.56
CA GLU A 161 21.56 -2.84 0.38
C GLU A 161 22.73 -3.84 0.53
N THR A 162 22.59 -4.85 1.40
CA THR A 162 23.60 -5.88 1.62
C THR A 162 23.75 -6.77 0.39
N LEU A 163 22.62 -7.10 -0.27
CA LEU A 163 22.62 -7.89 -1.49
C LEU A 163 22.87 -7.03 -2.74
N GLY A 164 22.72 -5.70 -2.65
CA GLY A 164 22.79 -4.78 -3.77
C GLY A 164 21.70 -5.06 -4.83
N SER A 165 20.58 -5.63 -4.44
CA SER A 165 19.52 -6.08 -5.37
C SER A 165 18.13 -6.09 -4.73
N TRP A 166 17.10 -6.19 -5.58
CA TRP A 166 15.72 -6.44 -5.12
C TRP A 166 15.60 -7.85 -4.56
N TYR A 167 14.96 -7.95 -3.39
CA TYR A 167 14.79 -9.20 -2.67
C TYR A 167 13.37 -9.31 -2.11
N ALA A 168 12.73 -10.47 -2.31
CA ALA A 168 11.49 -10.86 -1.66
C ALA A 168 11.82 -11.93 -0.61
N ALA A 169 11.59 -11.62 0.66
CA ALA A 169 11.82 -12.57 1.74
C ALA A 169 10.79 -13.72 1.68
N PRO A 170 11.20 -14.98 1.84
CA PRO A 170 10.22 -16.07 1.95
C PRO A 170 9.42 -15.95 3.25
N GLY A 171 8.13 -16.26 3.18
CA GLY A 171 7.25 -16.19 4.34
C GLY A 171 5.84 -15.71 4.02
N GLU A 172 5.14 -15.24 5.05
CA GLU A 172 3.76 -14.78 4.92
C GLU A 172 3.69 -13.29 4.54
N TYR A 173 2.75 -12.98 3.64
CA TYR A 173 2.37 -11.63 3.26
C TYR A 173 0.87 -11.46 3.36
N LYS A 174 0.42 -10.26 3.73
CA LYS A 174 -1.00 -9.88 3.66
C LYS A 174 -1.24 -8.99 2.47
N ILE A 175 -2.28 -9.31 1.74
CA ILE A 175 -2.79 -8.55 0.60
C ILE A 175 -4.04 -7.82 1.07
N LEU A 176 -4.01 -6.49 1.03
CA LEU A 176 -5.08 -5.65 1.52
C LEU A 176 -5.70 -4.90 0.35
N LEU A 177 -7.02 -4.98 0.23
CA LEU A 177 -7.80 -4.30 -0.80
C LEU A 177 -8.68 -3.23 -0.14
N GLY A 178 -8.67 -2.02 -0.67
CA GLY A 178 -9.45 -0.94 -0.07
C GLY A 178 -9.57 0.32 -0.93
N HIS A 179 -10.31 1.28 -0.38
CA HIS A 179 -10.52 2.62 -0.94
C HIS A 179 -9.35 3.58 -0.68
N SER A 180 -8.62 3.33 0.39
CA SER A 180 -7.48 4.16 0.82
C SER A 180 -6.50 3.32 1.64
N SER A 181 -5.39 3.92 2.07
CA SER A 181 -4.42 3.24 2.96
C SER A 181 -5.02 2.85 4.31
N ARG A 182 -6.15 3.42 4.73
CA ARG A 182 -6.80 3.16 6.03
C ARG A 182 -8.23 2.62 5.93
N ASP A 183 -8.82 2.65 4.74
CA ASP A 183 -10.14 2.09 4.49
C ASP A 183 -9.98 0.77 3.72
N ILE A 184 -9.70 -0.29 4.47
CA ILE A 184 -9.43 -1.64 3.96
C ILE A 184 -10.69 -2.50 4.09
N HIS A 185 -11.13 -3.08 2.98
CA HIS A 185 -12.34 -3.87 2.88
C HIS A 185 -12.11 -5.38 2.86
N ALA A 186 -10.94 -5.80 2.42
CA ALA A 186 -10.57 -7.21 2.43
C ALA A 186 -9.07 -7.39 2.74
N THR A 187 -8.77 -8.46 3.47
CA THR A 187 -7.40 -8.88 3.78
C THR A 187 -7.28 -10.36 3.48
N LEU A 188 -6.31 -10.73 2.67
CA LEU A 188 -6.00 -12.10 2.27
C LEU A 188 -4.55 -12.41 2.67
N SER A 189 -4.26 -13.66 3.03
CA SER A 189 -2.90 -14.11 3.32
C SER A 189 -2.37 -14.95 2.17
N VAL A 190 -1.10 -14.76 1.82
CA VAL A 190 -0.38 -15.56 0.84
C VAL A 190 1.01 -15.87 1.36
N ARG A 191 1.48 -17.09 1.13
CA ARG A 191 2.85 -17.51 1.41
C ARG A 191 3.70 -17.40 0.16
N PHE A 192 4.87 -16.79 0.30
CA PHE A 192 5.88 -16.75 -0.74
C PHE A 192 7.04 -17.69 -0.39
N SER A 193 7.44 -18.53 -1.34
CA SER A 193 8.60 -19.39 -1.22
C SER A 193 9.69 -18.96 -2.19
N ALA A 194 10.91 -18.76 -1.69
CA ALA A 194 12.08 -18.42 -2.49
C ALA A 194 13.15 -19.50 -2.33
N PRO A 195 13.82 -19.92 -3.42
CA PRO A 195 14.90 -20.88 -3.36
C PRO A 195 16.14 -20.29 -2.67
N ARG A 196 16.25 -18.97 -2.62
CA ARG A 196 17.41 -18.26 -2.08
C ARG A 196 17.03 -17.54 -0.80
N ARG A 197 17.55 -18.00 0.32
CA ARG A 197 17.49 -17.24 1.58
C ARG A 197 18.57 -16.17 1.57
N ARG A 198 18.30 -15.01 2.20
CA ARG A 198 19.32 -14.00 2.44
C ARG A 198 20.46 -14.63 3.23
N PRO A 199 21.73 -14.50 2.79
CA PRO A 199 22.87 -14.93 3.60
C PRO A 199 22.84 -14.18 4.93
N PHE A 200 22.93 -14.94 6.03
CA PHE A 200 23.08 -14.32 7.33
C PHE A 200 24.57 -14.01 7.54
N VAL A 201 24.89 -12.74 7.61
CA VAL A 201 26.27 -12.25 7.85
C VAL A 201 26.31 -11.72 9.27
N ILE A 202 27.21 -12.25 10.08
CA ILE A 202 27.47 -11.75 11.44
C ILE A 202 28.57 -10.70 11.33
N ASP A 203 28.26 -9.48 11.76
CA ASP A 203 29.18 -8.35 11.84
C ASP A 203 29.04 -7.63 13.20
N GLU A 204 29.77 -6.55 13.39
CA GLU A 204 29.77 -5.77 14.64
C GLU A 204 28.43 -5.08 14.95
N ASN A 205 27.52 -4.97 13.99
CA ASN A 205 26.21 -4.37 14.13
C ASN A 205 25.11 -5.43 14.31
N THR A 206 25.44 -6.70 14.22
CA THR A 206 24.47 -7.80 14.34
C THR A 206 23.86 -7.83 15.74
N THR A 207 22.56 -7.73 15.81
CA THR A 207 21.83 -7.71 17.08
C THR A 207 21.54 -9.12 17.60
N ILE A 208 21.35 -9.26 18.93
CA ILE A 208 20.92 -10.53 19.55
C ILE A 208 19.61 -11.03 18.95
N GLY A 209 18.68 -10.12 18.62
CA GLY A 209 17.42 -10.47 17.99
C GLY A 209 17.56 -11.04 16.57
N GLU A 210 18.60 -10.66 15.85
CA GLU A 210 18.92 -11.23 14.53
C GLU A 210 19.59 -12.60 14.70
N LEU A 211 20.49 -12.74 15.65
CA LEU A 211 21.10 -14.04 15.99
C LEU A 211 20.07 -15.09 16.37
N SER A 212 19.05 -14.71 17.14
CA SER A 212 17.99 -15.63 17.57
C SER A 212 17.06 -16.11 16.46
N LYS A 213 17.10 -15.48 15.29
CA LYS A 213 16.30 -15.86 14.11
C LYS A 213 17.07 -16.75 13.13
N ASP A 214 18.36 -16.99 13.37
CA ASP A 214 19.16 -17.87 12.53
C ASP A 214 18.97 -19.32 12.98
N ASP A 215 18.39 -20.14 12.10
CA ASP A 215 18.13 -21.58 12.35
C ASP A 215 19.43 -22.42 12.58
N ARG A 216 20.61 -21.77 12.53
CA ARG A 216 21.91 -22.40 12.77
C ARG A 216 22.37 -22.30 14.23
N THR A 217 21.64 -21.55 15.06
CA THR A 217 21.83 -21.45 16.51
C THR A 217 20.76 -22.20 17.28
#